data_c277896bdefc0500386a1b2c0a07466b
#
_entry.id   c277896bdefc0500386a1b2c0a07466b
#
_cell.length_a   1.000
_cell.length_b   1.000
_cell.length_c   1.000
_cell.angle_alpha   90.00
_cell.angle_beta   90.00
_cell.angle_gamma   90.00
#
_symmetry.space_group_name_H-M   'P 1'
#
loop_
_entity.id
_entity.type
_entity.pdbx_description
1 polymer ?
#
loop_
_entity_poly.entity_id
_entity_poly.type
_entity_poly.pdbx_seq_one_letter_code
_entity_poly.pdbx_strand_id
1 'polypeptide(L)'
;MDKKLVSREEDYSKWYNELVVKAGLAENSAVRGCMIIKPYGYAIWEKMQSQLDKMFKNTGHENAYFPLFVPKSLFEAEEKNAEGFAKECAIVTHYRLQNDPDNKGKLRVDPNAKLEEELIIRPTSEAIIWNTYKNWIQSYRDLPILINQWANVVRWEMRTRLFLRTAEFLWQEGHTAHETKNEALEETVMINNLYADFAEKYMSMPVIKGVKSKNETFAGAEKTYCIEALMQDGKALQAGTSHFLGQNFAKATFIFIPFSNALSCSNLFWISLFVCLYLIILFKISGL
;
A
#
# COMPACT_ATOMS: atom_id res chain seq x y z
N MET A 1 -31.14 6.22 -21.77
CA MET A 1 -30.42 5.59 -22.89
C MET A 1 -29.51 4.53 -22.34
N ASP A 2 -29.90 3.27 -22.51
CA ASP A 2 -29.02 2.12 -22.18
C ASP A 2 -27.90 2.07 -23.20
N LYS A 3 -26.75 2.67 -22.85
CA LYS A 3 -25.54 2.48 -23.66
C LYS A 3 -25.02 1.09 -23.36
N LYS A 4 -25.17 0.20 -24.34
CA LYS A 4 -24.56 -1.14 -24.32
C LYS A 4 -23.07 -1.01 -23.95
N LEU A 5 -22.58 -1.87 -23.05
CA LEU A 5 -21.14 -1.96 -22.77
C LEU A 5 -20.41 -2.39 -24.05
N VAL A 6 -19.21 -1.84 -24.27
CA VAL A 6 -18.28 -2.39 -25.24
C VAL A 6 -17.96 -3.83 -24.83
N SER A 7 -17.79 -4.76 -25.76
CA SER A 7 -17.44 -6.13 -25.41
C SER A 7 -15.95 -6.21 -24.96
N ARG A 8 -15.63 -7.21 -24.15
CA ARG A 8 -14.24 -7.44 -23.68
C ARG A 8 -13.30 -7.74 -24.83
N GLU A 9 -13.79 -8.45 -25.84
CA GLU A 9 -13.06 -8.87 -27.02
C GLU A 9 -12.74 -7.67 -27.92
N GLU A 10 -13.64 -6.69 -27.98
CA GLU A 10 -13.48 -5.49 -28.81
C GLU A 10 -12.48 -4.51 -28.20
N ASP A 11 -12.66 -4.16 -26.92
CA ASP A 11 -11.75 -3.27 -26.18
C ASP A 11 -11.83 -3.54 -24.67
N TYR A 12 -10.92 -4.39 -24.20
CA TYR A 12 -10.85 -4.78 -22.79
C TYR A 12 -10.70 -3.60 -21.84
N SER A 13 -9.86 -2.61 -22.19
CA SER A 13 -9.59 -1.45 -21.35
C SER A 13 -10.82 -0.56 -21.19
N LYS A 14 -11.51 -0.31 -22.29
CA LYS A 14 -12.75 0.49 -22.31
C LYS A 14 -13.89 -0.24 -21.60
N TRP A 15 -14.06 -1.53 -21.87
CA TRP A 15 -15.02 -2.36 -21.17
C TRP A 15 -14.84 -2.30 -19.65
N TYR A 16 -13.61 -2.45 -19.15
CA TYR A 16 -13.31 -2.39 -17.72
C TYR A 16 -13.72 -1.06 -17.10
N ASN A 17 -13.28 0.06 -17.68
CA ASN A 17 -13.60 1.38 -17.15
C ASN A 17 -15.10 1.69 -17.17
N GLU A 18 -15.79 1.35 -18.28
CA GLU A 18 -17.24 1.52 -18.37
C GLU A 18 -17.99 0.67 -17.34
N LEU A 19 -17.54 -0.56 -17.13
CA LEU A 19 -18.16 -1.48 -16.18
C LEU A 19 -18.05 -0.96 -14.74
N VAL A 20 -16.87 -0.52 -14.31
CA VAL A 20 -16.66 0.03 -12.96
C VAL A 20 -17.64 1.18 -12.67
N VAL A 21 -17.78 2.10 -13.62
CA VAL A 21 -18.68 3.26 -13.47
C VAL A 21 -20.15 2.86 -13.53
N LYS A 22 -20.54 2.04 -14.51
CA LYS A 22 -21.94 1.61 -14.70
C LYS A 22 -22.44 0.69 -13.58
N ALA A 23 -21.56 -0.14 -13.02
CA ALA A 23 -21.89 -0.97 -11.87
C ALA A 23 -21.97 -0.16 -10.54
N GLY A 24 -21.69 1.13 -10.57
CA GLY A 24 -21.74 1.98 -9.39
C GLY A 24 -20.66 1.66 -8.36
N LEU A 25 -19.49 1.15 -8.79
CA LEU A 25 -18.40 0.78 -7.90
C LEU A 25 -17.52 1.97 -7.54
N ALA A 26 -17.15 2.77 -8.54
CA ALA A 26 -16.35 3.97 -8.36
C ALA A 26 -16.57 4.97 -9.48
N GLU A 27 -16.12 6.19 -9.27
CA GLU A 27 -16.08 7.27 -10.28
C GLU A 27 -14.85 8.15 -10.06
N ASN A 28 -14.50 8.95 -11.06
CA ASN A 28 -13.40 9.91 -10.94
C ASN A 28 -13.81 11.04 -9.99
N SER A 29 -12.88 11.47 -9.13
CA SER A 29 -13.07 12.64 -8.28
C SER A 29 -12.73 13.92 -9.01
N ALA A 30 -12.93 15.08 -8.35
CA ALA A 30 -12.46 16.38 -8.83
C ALA A 30 -10.93 16.48 -8.88
N VAL A 31 -10.21 15.62 -8.13
CA VAL A 31 -8.75 15.53 -8.15
C VAL A 31 -8.33 14.49 -9.18
N ARG A 32 -7.57 14.92 -10.16
CA ARG A 32 -7.09 14.02 -11.22
C ARG A 32 -6.32 12.84 -10.63
N GLY A 33 -6.71 11.65 -11.02
CA GLY A 33 -6.04 10.41 -10.56
C GLY A 33 -6.58 9.84 -9.26
N CYS A 34 -7.37 10.57 -8.51
CA CYS A 34 -8.08 10.07 -7.34
C CYS A 34 -9.49 9.60 -7.73
N MET A 35 -9.96 8.54 -7.08
CA MET A 35 -11.29 8.00 -7.30
C MET A 35 -12.19 8.21 -6.08
N ILE A 36 -13.49 8.30 -6.34
CA ILE A 36 -14.53 8.15 -5.33
C ILE A 36 -14.95 6.69 -5.35
N ILE A 37 -14.72 5.96 -4.28
CA ILE A 37 -15.22 4.60 -4.11
C ILE A 37 -16.66 4.71 -3.61
N LYS A 38 -17.63 4.27 -4.42
CA LYS A 38 -19.05 4.39 -4.09
C LYS A 38 -19.46 3.33 -3.05
N PRO A 39 -20.61 3.48 -2.37
CA PRO A 39 -21.00 2.56 -1.28
C PRO A 39 -20.93 1.08 -1.64
N TYR A 40 -21.33 0.69 -2.86
CA TYR A 40 -21.27 -0.71 -3.29
C TYR A 40 -19.82 -1.20 -3.45
N GLY A 41 -18.93 -0.39 -4.03
CA GLY A 41 -17.50 -0.70 -4.11
C GLY A 41 -16.84 -0.70 -2.73
N TYR A 42 -17.22 0.22 -1.86
CA TYR A 42 -16.66 0.31 -0.51
C TYR A 42 -17.09 -0.88 0.38
N ALA A 43 -18.33 -1.33 0.25
CA ALA A 43 -18.81 -2.52 0.96
C ALA A 43 -18.03 -3.80 0.60
N ILE A 44 -17.46 -3.89 -0.60
CA ILE A 44 -16.55 -4.97 -0.97
C ILE A 44 -15.24 -4.84 -0.18
N TRP A 45 -14.68 -3.62 -0.13
CA TRP A 45 -13.48 -3.35 0.67
C TRP A 45 -13.66 -3.69 2.15
N GLU A 46 -14.77 -3.29 2.76
CA GLU A 46 -15.06 -3.59 4.18
C GLU A 46 -15.08 -5.09 4.45
N LYS A 47 -15.65 -5.88 3.55
CA LYS A 47 -15.68 -7.35 3.68
C LYS A 47 -14.28 -7.96 3.55
N MET A 48 -13.49 -7.47 2.61
CA MET A 48 -12.11 -7.90 2.43
C MET A 48 -11.27 -7.56 3.65
N GLN A 49 -11.35 -6.31 4.10
CA GLN A 49 -10.65 -5.82 5.27
C GLN A 49 -11.02 -6.65 6.50
N SER A 50 -12.32 -6.84 6.76
CA SER A 50 -12.80 -7.59 7.92
C SER A 50 -12.30 -9.04 7.93
N GLN A 51 -12.26 -9.71 6.78
CA GLN A 51 -11.80 -11.09 6.69
C GLN A 51 -10.28 -11.21 6.83
N LEU A 52 -9.55 -10.36 6.12
CA LEU A 52 -8.09 -10.38 6.15
C LEU A 52 -7.54 -9.92 7.51
N ASP A 53 -8.19 -8.96 8.15
CA ASP A 53 -7.87 -8.50 9.51
C ASP A 53 -7.99 -9.63 10.55
N LYS A 54 -9.03 -10.48 10.42
CA LYS A 54 -9.14 -11.68 11.27
C LYS A 54 -7.98 -12.65 11.05
N MET A 55 -7.56 -12.82 9.80
CA MET A 55 -6.46 -13.72 9.48
C MET A 55 -5.14 -13.20 10.09
N PHE A 56 -4.87 -11.90 10.03
CA PHE A 56 -3.70 -11.30 10.69
C PHE A 56 -3.76 -11.41 12.21
N LYS A 57 -4.91 -11.13 12.82
CA LYS A 57 -5.07 -11.27 14.28
C LYS A 57 -4.88 -12.71 14.76
N ASN A 58 -5.26 -13.69 13.95
CA ASN A 58 -5.02 -15.11 14.26
C ASN A 58 -3.54 -15.49 14.22
N THR A 59 -2.68 -14.71 13.58
CA THR A 59 -1.22 -14.87 13.59
C THR A 59 -0.52 -13.99 14.62
N GLY A 60 -1.28 -13.31 15.48
CA GLY A 60 -0.74 -12.46 16.57
C GLY A 60 -0.50 -11.01 16.18
N HIS A 61 -0.85 -10.58 14.98
CA HIS A 61 -0.69 -9.18 14.56
C HIS A 61 -1.70 -8.28 15.25
N GLU A 62 -1.25 -7.06 15.58
CA GLU A 62 -2.06 -6.00 16.15
C GLU A 62 -2.16 -4.82 15.18
N ASN A 63 -3.33 -4.17 15.17
CA ASN A 63 -3.52 -2.98 14.35
C ASN A 63 -2.97 -1.75 15.05
N ALA A 64 -2.20 -0.95 14.32
CA ALA A 64 -1.79 0.39 14.73
C ALA A 64 -2.10 1.40 13.63
N TYR A 65 -2.02 2.69 13.94
CA TYR A 65 -2.18 3.77 12.97
C TYR A 65 -1.01 4.75 13.08
N PHE A 66 -0.37 5.01 11.98
CA PHE A 66 0.73 5.98 11.85
C PHE A 66 0.28 7.19 11.04
N PRO A 67 0.80 8.40 11.33
CA PRO A 67 0.39 9.63 10.66
C PRO A 67 0.55 9.60 9.15
N LEU A 68 -0.35 10.34 8.46
CA LEU A 68 -0.32 10.54 7.02
C LEU A 68 0.91 11.35 6.57
N PHE A 69 1.31 12.31 7.41
CA PHE A 69 2.42 13.23 7.12
C PHE A 69 3.74 12.65 7.63
N VAL A 70 4.75 12.68 6.77
CA VAL A 70 6.12 12.27 7.09
C VAL A 70 7.03 13.48 6.93
N PRO A 71 7.82 13.87 7.94
CA PRO A 71 8.82 14.93 7.81
C PRO A 71 9.79 14.60 6.67
N LYS A 72 10.12 15.58 5.84
CA LYS A 72 11.02 15.40 4.70
C LYS A 72 12.39 14.89 5.11
N SER A 73 12.93 15.40 6.22
CA SER A 73 14.21 14.94 6.77
C SER A 73 14.23 13.45 7.12
N LEU A 74 13.10 12.94 7.64
CA LEU A 74 12.96 11.51 7.95
C LEU A 74 12.92 10.66 6.68
N PHE A 75 12.26 11.17 5.62
CA PHE A 75 12.21 10.49 4.34
C PHE A 75 13.57 10.49 3.63
N GLU A 76 14.32 11.60 3.71
CA GLU A 76 15.67 11.73 3.15
C GLU A 76 16.70 10.83 3.87
N ALA A 77 16.54 10.61 5.17
CA ALA A 77 17.41 9.69 5.92
C ALA A 77 17.35 8.24 5.39
N GLU A 78 16.26 7.89 4.71
CA GLU A 78 16.06 6.59 4.06
C GLU A 78 16.28 6.64 2.54
N GLU A 79 16.95 7.66 2.01
CA GLU A 79 17.08 7.95 0.57
C GLU A 79 17.41 6.71 -0.27
N LYS A 80 18.33 5.85 0.20
CA LYS A 80 18.71 4.61 -0.49
C LYS A 80 17.56 3.61 -0.65
N ASN A 81 16.61 3.64 0.29
CA ASN A 81 15.44 2.76 0.30
C ASN A 81 14.22 3.44 -0.34
N ALA A 82 14.23 4.78 -0.42
CA ALA A 82 13.13 5.61 -0.91
C ALA A 82 13.29 6.06 -2.38
N GLU A 83 14.41 5.78 -3.03
CA GLU A 83 14.76 6.31 -4.37
C GLU A 83 13.67 6.06 -5.43
N GLY A 84 12.94 4.95 -5.34
CA GLY A 84 11.83 4.64 -6.23
C GLY A 84 10.59 5.51 -6.01
N PHE A 85 10.37 6.05 -4.80
CA PHE A 85 9.16 6.81 -4.43
C PHE A 85 9.37 8.33 -4.47
N ALA A 86 10.61 8.81 -4.43
CA ALA A 86 10.92 10.23 -4.37
C ALA A 86 10.32 11.05 -5.53
N LYS A 87 10.11 10.43 -6.69
CA LYS A 87 9.60 11.08 -7.90
C LYS A 87 8.06 11.22 -7.94
N GLU A 88 7.35 10.56 -7.05
CA GLU A 88 5.89 10.45 -7.05
C GLU A 88 5.25 10.93 -5.74
N CYS A 89 5.96 11.76 -4.96
CA CYS A 89 5.47 12.25 -3.68
C CYS A 89 4.61 13.51 -3.83
N ALA A 90 3.55 13.62 -3.02
CA ALA A 90 2.86 14.87 -2.77
C ALA A 90 3.49 15.56 -1.56
N ILE A 91 3.82 16.84 -1.70
CA ILE A 91 4.54 17.63 -0.69
C ILE A 91 3.65 18.74 -0.17
N VAL A 92 3.57 18.89 1.16
CA VAL A 92 2.89 19.98 1.85
C VAL A 92 3.92 21.00 2.31
N THR A 93 3.78 22.22 1.81
CA THR A 93 4.73 23.32 2.03
C THR A 93 4.19 24.42 2.92
N HIS A 94 2.86 24.54 3.05
CA HIS A 94 2.17 25.58 3.80
C HIS A 94 0.97 25.00 4.55
N TYR A 95 0.60 25.64 5.66
CA TYR A 95 -0.49 25.18 6.53
C TYR A 95 -1.76 26.04 6.48
N ARG A 96 -1.76 27.15 5.68
CA ARG A 96 -2.89 28.07 5.65
C ARG A 96 -3.11 28.71 4.29
N LEU A 97 -4.37 28.98 4.00
CA LEU A 97 -4.81 29.83 2.90
C LEU A 97 -5.21 31.21 3.43
N GLN A 98 -5.14 32.23 2.59
CA GLN A 98 -5.67 33.58 2.83
C GLN A 98 -6.50 34.04 1.65
N ASN A 99 -7.28 35.12 1.86
CA ASN A 99 -7.97 35.77 0.74
C ASN A 99 -6.95 36.33 -0.25
N ASP A 100 -7.19 36.09 -1.53
CA ASP A 100 -6.35 36.66 -2.59
C ASP A 100 -6.64 38.18 -2.73
N PRO A 101 -5.64 39.06 -2.46
CA PRO A 101 -5.84 40.49 -2.55
C PRO A 101 -6.07 40.95 -3.98
N ASP A 102 -5.60 40.22 -4.98
CA ASP A 102 -5.68 40.58 -6.39
C ASP A 102 -6.94 40.00 -7.07
N ASN A 103 -7.60 39.02 -6.44
CA ASN A 103 -8.77 38.34 -6.99
C ASN A 103 -9.87 38.18 -5.94
N LYS A 104 -10.81 39.11 -5.89
CA LYS A 104 -11.91 39.06 -4.93
C LYS A 104 -12.68 37.73 -4.98
N GLY A 105 -12.87 37.13 -3.82
CA GLY A 105 -13.58 35.84 -3.65
C GLY A 105 -12.75 34.59 -3.96
N LYS A 106 -11.45 34.75 -4.24
CA LYS A 106 -10.52 33.62 -4.37
C LYS A 106 -9.62 33.50 -3.15
N LEU A 107 -9.09 32.29 -2.96
CA LEU A 107 -8.07 31.96 -1.94
C LEU A 107 -6.73 31.76 -2.62
N ARG A 108 -5.67 32.15 -1.93
CA ARG A 108 -4.30 31.82 -2.31
C ARG A 108 -3.55 31.26 -1.08
N VAL A 109 -2.45 30.57 -1.33
CA VAL A 109 -1.53 30.14 -0.25
C VAL A 109 -1.01 31.39 0.47
N ASP A 110 -1.08 31.39 1.81
CA ASP A 110 -0.50 32.45 2.63
C ASP A 110 1.04 32.31 2.64
N PRO A 111 1.79 33.27 2.08
CA PRO A 111 3.26 33.18 2.05
C PRO A 111 3.89 33.13 3.44
N ASN A 112 3.19 33.67 4.47
CA ASN A 112 3.68 33.69 5.85
C ASN A 112 3.37 32.40 6.61
N ALA A 113 2.64 31.48 5.99
CA ALA A 113 2.28 30.18 6.57
C ALA A 113 3.12 29.02 6.02
N LYS A 114 4.32 29.31 5.54
CA LYS A 114 5.26 28.29 5.10
C LYS A 114 5.67 27.44 6.31
N LEU A 115 5.69 26.12 6.13
CA LEU A 115 6.19 25.19 7.14
C LEU A 115 7.71 25.40 7.31
N GLU A 116 8.20 25.26 8.54
CA GLU A 116 9.64 25.23 8.83
C GLU A 116 10.32 24.05 8.14
N GLU A 117 9.62 22.92 8.11
CA GLU A 117 10.02 21.71 7.39
C GLU A 117 8.87 21.25 6.50
N GLU A 118 9.18 20.92 5.25
CA GLU A 118 8.21 20.35 4.32
C GLU A 118 7.77 18.94 4.75
N LEU A 119 6.50 18.64 4.55
CA LEU A 119 5.95 17.33 4.88
C LEU A 119 5.60 16.58 3.60
N ILE A 120 5.88 15.29 3.59
CA ILE A 120 5.52 14.37 2.53
C ILE A 120 4.22 13.65 2.93
N ILE A 121 3.25 13.61 2.04
CA ILE A 121 2.11 12.70 2.19
C ILE A 121 2.61 11.30 1.89
N ARG A 122 2.53 10.39 2.84
CA ARG A 122 3.17 9.06 2.76
C ARG A 122 2.86 8.34 1.44
N PRO A 123 3.87 8.00 0.62
CA PRO A 123 3.72 7.05 -0.46
C PRO A 123 3.82 5.59 0.04
N THR A 124 4.38 5.44 1.24
CA THR A 124 4.61 4.24 2.03
C THR A 124 4.99 4.65 3.44
N SER A 125 4.93 3.75 4.43
CA SER A 125 5.04 4.13 5.85
C SER A 125 6.34 3.67 6.53
N GLU A 126 7.30 3.07 5.82
CA GLU A 126 8.53 2.55 6.43
C GLU A 126 9.23 3.60 7.28
N ALA A 127 9.46 4.80 6.73
CA ALA A 127 10.20 5.87 7.40
C ALA A 127 9.62 6.20 8.77
N ILE A 128 8.30 6.42 8.86
CA ILE A 128 7.67 6.79 10.11
C ILE A 128 7.54 5.60 11.08
N ILE A 129 7.30 4.39 10.56
CA ILE A 129 7.15 3.18 11.39
C ILE A 129 8.50 2.81 11.99
N TRP A 130 9.56 2.78 11.21
CA TRP A 130 10.90 2.45 11.71
C TRP A 130 11.44 3.48 12.68
N ASN A 131 11.19 4.76 12.42
CA ASN A 131 11.52 5.79 13.39
C ASN A 131 10.74 5.63 14.71
N THR A 132 9.54 5.11 14.67
CA THR A 132 8.74 4.78 15.86
C THR A 132 9.30 3.55 16.57
N TYR A 133 9.67 2.50 15.83
CA TYR A 133 10.25 1.28 16.40
C TYR A 133 11.57 1.53 17.14
N LYS A 134 12.33 2.50 16.72
CA LYS A 134 13.52 2.97 17.46
C LYS A 134 13.22 3.30 18.92
N ASN A 135 12.02 3.80 19.20
CA ASN A 135 11.60 4.15 20.56
C ASN A 135 10.90 2.97 21.26
N TRP A 136 10.24 2.08 20.52
CA TRP A 136 9.52 0.95 21.09
C TRP A 136 10.45 -0.23 21.44
N ILE A 137 11.51 -0.43 20.68
CA ILE A 137 12.46 -1.52 20.89
C ILE A 137 13.62 -1.04 21.77
N GLN A 138 13.58 -1.38 23.05
CA GLN A 138 14.63 -1.06 24.03
C GLN A 138 15.44 -2.31 24.39
N SER A 139 14.89 -3.50 24.18
CA SER A 139 15.55 -4.77 24.41
C SER A 139 15.01 -5.86 23.47
N TYR A 140 15.70 -7.01 23.42
CA TYR A 140 15.22 -8.19 22.67
C TYR A 140 13.87 -8.71 23.19
N ARG A 141 13.51 -8.38 24.43
CA ARG A 141 12.21 -8.78 25.03
C ARG A 141 11.01 -8.05 24.46
N ASP A 142 11.25 -6.96 23.75
CA ASP A 142 10.20 -6.20 23.06
C ASP A 142 9.87 -6.79 21.67
N LEU A 143 10.57 -7.87 21.30
CA LEU A 143 10.39 -8.59 20.04
C LEU A 143 9.67 -9.93 20.25
N PRO A 144 8.92 -10.43 19.26
CA PRO A 144 8.66 -9.75 17.98
C PRO A 144 7.64 -8.60 18.10
N ILE A 145 7.79 -7.57 17.26
CA ILE A 145 6.74 -6.59 17.00
C ILE A 145 6.00 -7.05 15.73
N LEU A 146 4.68 -7.22 15.81
CA LEU A 146 3.84 -7.68 14.71
C LEU A 146 2.72 -6.66 14.49
N ILE A 147 2.97 -5.64 13.69
CA ILE A 147 2.03 -4.54 13.47
C ILE A 147 1.45 -4.59 12.06
N ASN A 148 0.14 -4.40 12.00
CA ASN A 148 -0.64 -4.18 10.79
C ASN A 148 -1.24 -2.77 10.77
N GLN A 149 -1.30 -2.14 9.60
CA GLN A 149 -1.97 -0.87 9.41
C GLN A 149 -2.92 -0.94 8.21
N TRP A 150 -4.16 -0.49 8.42
CA TRP A 150 -5.12 -0.18 7.37
C TRP A 150 -5.07 1.33 7.11
N ALA A 151 -4.69 1.72 5.91
CA ALA A 151 -4.41 3.12 5.62
C ALA A 151 -4.66 3.47 4.15
N ASN A 152 -4.53 4.75 3.84
CA ASN A 152 -4.35 5.25 2.48
C ASN A 152 -2.90 5.69 2.27
N VAL A 153 -2.48 5.69 1.02
CA VAL A 153 -1.21 6.26 0.56
C VAL A 153 -1.43 7.07 -0.69
N VAL A 154 -0.52 7.99 -0.98
CA VAL A 154 -0.56 8.84 -2.17
C VAL A 154 0.74 8.66 -2.97
N ARG A 155 0.58 8.19 -4.21
CA ARG A 155 1.65 8.11 -5.21
C ARG A 155 1.21 8.89 -6.44
N TRP A 156 1.89 9.96 -6.78
CA TRP A 156 1.47 10.90 -7.81
C TRP A 156 1.56 10.30 -9.22
N GLU A 157 0.60 9.43 -9.51
CA GLU A 157 0.57 8.63 -10.73
C GLU A 157 0.02 9.43 -11.92
N MET A 158 0.71 9.37 -13.04
CA MET A 158 0.33 10.10 -14.26
C MET A 158 -0.65 9.33 -15.15
N ARG A 159 -0.64 7.99 -15.10
CA ARG A 159 -1.49 7.12 -15.93
C ARG A 159 -2.45 6.35 -15.05
N THR A 160 -3.52 7.00 -14.66
CA THR A 160 -4.49 6.44 -13.71
C THR A 160 -5.56 5.60 -14.38
N ARG A 161 -6.05 4.59 -13.64
CA ARG A 161 -7.16 3.73 -14.01
C ARG A 161 -7.89 3.33 -12.72
N LEU A 162 -9.21 3.49 -12.69
CA LEU A 162 -10.02 3.18 -11.51
C LEU A 162 -9.70 1.77 -10.97
N PHE A 163 -9.49 1.67 -9.67
CA PHE A 163 -9.04 0.52 -8.90
C PHE A 163 -7.67 -0.07 -9.26
N LEU A 164 -7.21 -0.02 -10.48
CA LEU A 164 -5.96 -0.65 -10.89
C LEU A 164 -4.73 0.24 -10.67
N ARG A 165 -4.89 1.55 -10.82
CA ARG A 165 -3.79 2.49 -10.69
C ARG A 165 -4.34 3.90 -10.44
N THR A 166 -4.38 4.31 -9.19
CA THR A 166 -4.87 5.63 -8.76
C THR A 166 -3.80 6.36 -7.96
N ALA A 167 -3.89 7.69 -7.92
CA ALA A 167 -2.93 8.50 -7.17
C ALA A 167 -3.09 8.31 -5.66
N GLU A 168 -4.31 8.15 -5.19
CA GLU A 168 -4.62 7.76 -3.82
C GLU A 168 -5.32 6.41 -3.82
N PHE A 169 -4.96 5.53 -2.89
CA PHE A 169 -5.60 4.23 -2.73
C PHE A 169 -5.57 3.73 -1.28
N LEU A 170 -6.54 2.92 -0.95
CA LEU A 170 -6.60 2.18 0.30
C LEU A 170 -5.76 0.92 0.19
N TRP A 171 -5.04 0.61 1.23
CA TRP A 171 -4.24 -0.60 1.30
C TRP A 171 -4.13 -1.16 2.72
N GLN A 172 -3.53 -2.31 2.82
CA GLN A 172 -3.02 -2.87 4.05
C GLN A 172 -1.50 -2.95 3.93
N GLU A 173 -0.82 -2.59 5.00
CA GLU A 173 0.62 -2.79 5.16
C GLU A 173 0.90 -3.36 6.54
N GLY A 174 1.78 -4.36 6.60
CA GLY A 174 2.27 -4.93 7.84
C GLY A 174 3.76 -4.68 7.98
N HIS A 175 4.18 -4.34 9.18
CA HIS A 175 5.58 -4.10 9.51
C HIS A 175 5.92 -4.88 10.76
N THR A 176 6.90 -5.76 10.66
CA THR A 176 7.30 -6.61 11.78
C THR A 176 8.79 -6.50 12.07
N ALA A 177 9.16 -6.70 13.31
CA ALA A 177 10.54 -6.76 13.75
C ALA A 177 10.75 -8.02 14.59
N HIS A 178 11.84 -8.75 14.36
CA HIS A 178 12.14 -10.05 14.97
C HIS A 178 13.53 -10.07 15.57
N GLU A 179 13.75 -10.95 16.54
CA GLU A 179 15.07 -11.15 17.14
C GLU A 179 16.03 -11.84 16.16
N THR A 180 15.54 -12.81 15.40
CA THR A 180 16.38 -13.63 14.52
C THR A 180 16.00 -13.54 13.05
N LYS A 181 16.99 -13.78 12.20
CA LYS A 181 16.79 -13.88 10.75
C LYS A 181 15.78 -14.97 10.36
N ASN A 182 15.81 -16.10 11.07
CA ASN A 182 14.93 -17.23 10.76
C ASN A 182 13.47 -16.88 11.05
N GLU A 183 13.19 -16.28 12.21
CA GLU A 183 11.83 -15.81 12.53
C GLU A 183 11.30 -14.83 11.49
N ALA A 184 12.11 -13.87 11.06
CA ALA A 184 11.72 -12.91 10.04
C ALA A 184 11.46 -13.56 8.68
N LEU A 185 12.23 -14.58 8.30
CA LEU A 185 12.00 -15.34 7.07
C LEU A 185 10.74 -16.22 7.15
N GLU A 186 10.52 -16.88 8.28
CA GLU A 186 9.32 -17.68 8.54
C GLU A 186 8.08 -16.80 8.46
N GLU A 187 8.11 -15.61 9.09
CA GLU A 187 7.05 -14.61 9.01
C GLU A 187 6.80 -14.17 7.57
N THR A 188 7.84 -13.84 6.81
CA THR A 188 7.72 -13.43 5.41
C THR A 188 7.00 -14.49 4.56
N VAL A 189 7.36 -15.75 4.73
CA VAL A 189 6.75 -16.87 4.00
C VAL A 189 5.33 -17.13 4.48
N MET A 190 5.10 -17.05 5.78
CA MET A 190 3.78 -17.24 6.39
C MET A 190 2.78 -16.22 5.86
N ILE A 191 3.15 -14.94 5.82
CA ILE A 191 2.28 -13.88 5.28
C ILE A 191 2.04 -14.05 3.77
N ASN A 192 3.05 -14.43 3.00
CA ASN A 192 2.84 -14.70 1.57
C ASN A 192 1.82 -15.84 1.34
N ASN A 193 1.87 -16.88 2.19
CA ASN A 193 0.87 -17.96 2.17
C ASN A 193 -0.51 -17.48 2.63
N LEU A 194 -0.58 -16.62 3.65
CA LEU A 194 -1.82 -16.04 4.14
C LEU A 194 -2.52 -15.22 3.03
N TYR A 195 -1.77 -14.42 2.27
CA TYR A 195 -2.29 -13.71 1.12
C TYR A 195 -2.80 -14.64 0.02
N ALA A 196 -2.07 -15.71 -0.28
CA ALA A 196 -2.54 -16.69 -1.26
C ALA A 196 -3.83 -17.37 -0.79
N ASP A 197 -3.90 -17.78 0.46
CA ASP A 197 -5.09 -18.37 1.08
C ASP A 197 -6.29 -17.42 1.04
N PHE A 198 -6.06 -16.14 1.35
CA PHE A 198 -7.10 -15.12 1.24
C PHE A 198 -7.59 -14.97 -0.21
N ALA A 199 -6.67 -14.83 -1.16
CA ALA A 199 -7.00 -14.68 -2.57
C ALA A 199 -7.82 -15.89 -3.09
N GLU A 200 -7.39 -17.10 -2.80
CA GLU A 200 -8.02 -18.32 -3.33
C GLU A 200 -9.32 -18.67 -2.61
N LYS A 201 -9.34 -18.64 -1.27
CA LYS A 201 -10.48 -19.14 -0.48
C LYS A 201 -11.61 -18.14 -0.33
N TYR A 202 -11.29 -16.84 -0.26
CA TYR A 202 -12.29 -15.80 -0.01
C TYR A 202 -12.59 -14.94 -1.24
N MET A 203 -11.62 -14.79 -2.13
CA MET A 203 -11.78 -13.97 -3.33
C MET A 203 -11.99 -14.82 -4.59
N SER A 204 -11.89 -16.16 -4.50
CA SER A 204 -11.93 -17.08 -5.63
C SER A 204 -10.95 -16.73 -6.74
N MET A 205 -9.80 -16.22 -6.36
CA MET A 205 -8.75 -15.73 -7.23
C MET A 205 -7.56 -16.69 -7.22
N PRO A 206 -7.39 -17.52 -8.25
CA PRO A 206 -6.21 -18.36 -8.34
C PRO A 206 -4.95 -17.48 -8.49
N VAL A 207 -3.93 -17.78 -7.69
CA VAL A 207 -2.69 -17.03 -7.68
C VAL A 207 -1.47 -17.95 -7.76
N ILE A 208 -0.40 -17.41 -8.33
CA ILE A 208 0.91 -18.07 -8.38
C ILE A 208 1.79 -17.41 -7.31
N LYS A 209 2.33 -18.23 -6.42
CA LYS A 209 3.33 -17.79 -5.43
C LYS A 209 4.72 -17.85 -6.02
N GLY A 210 5.53 -16.81 -5.79
CA GLY A 210 6.89 -16.74 -6.30
C GLY A 210 7.81 -15.82 -5.50
N VAL A 211 9.05 -15.79 -5.92
CA VAL A 211 10.07 -14.88 -5.43
C VAL A 211 10.48 -13.98 -6.60
N LYS A 212 10.47 -12.68 -6.37
CA LYS A 212 10.86 -11.70 -7.38
C LYS A 212 12.33 -11.83 -7.78
N SER A 213 12.62 -11.56 -9.04
CA SER A 213 13.99 -11.40 -9.53
C SER A 213 14.71 -10.24 -8.84
N LYS A 214 16.02 -10.20 -8.88
CA LYS A 214 16.80 -9.11 -8.27
C LYS A 214 16.39 -7.72 -8.74
N ASN A 215 16.01 -7.60 -10.01
CA ASN A 215 15.63 -6.31 -10.61
C ASN A 215 14.24 -5.85 -10.18
N GLU A 216 13.40 -6.75 -9.65
CA GLU A 216 12.03 -6.47 -9.22
C GLU A 216 11.88 -6.56 -7.70
N THR A 217 12.96 -6.90 -7.00
CA THR A 217 13.00 -6.91 -5.53
C THR A 217 12.78 -5.50 -5.02
N PHE A 218 11.93 -5.36 -3.99
CA PHE A 218 11.65 -4.08 -3.34
C PHE A 218 12.95 -3.41 -2.87
N ALA A 219 13.07 -2.10 -3.07
CA ALA A 219 14.24 -1.33 -2.63
C ALA A 219 14.42 -1.48 -1.10
N GLY A 220 15.62 -1.87 -0.68
CA GLY A 220 15.91 -2.15 0.72
C GLY A 220 15.60 -3.58 1.19
N ALA A 221 14.97 -4.43 0.37
CA ALA A 221 14.74 -5.83 0.70
C ALA A 221 15.89 -6.74 0.23
N GLU A 222 16.17 -7.80 0.99
CA GLU A 222 17.03 -8.90 0.56
C GLU A 222 16.29 -9.89 -0.33
N LYS A 223 14.99 -10.09 -0.05
CA LYS A 223 14.08 -10.95 -0.84
C LYS A 223 12.68 -10.37 -0.86
N THR A 224 12.00 -10.51 -1.99
CA THR A 224 10.58 -10.19 -2.15
C THR A 224 9.82 -11.43 -2.58
N TYR A 225 8.92 -11.89 -1.76
CA TYR A 225 7.92 -12.91 -2.11
C TYR A 225 6.68 -12.19 -2.64
N CYS A 226 5.95 -12.84 -3.54
CA CYS A 226 4.74 -12.27 -4.11
C CYS A 226 3.71 -13.35 -4.42
N ILE A 227 2.47 -12.90 -4.55
CA ILE A 227 1.40 -13.62 -5.22
C ILE A 227 1.00 -12.84 -6.47
N GLU A 228 0.83 -13.52 -7.58
CA GLU A 228 0.43 -12.93 -8.85
C GLU A 228 -0.79 -13.64 -9.42
N ALA A 229 -1.76 -12.86 -9.88
CA ALA A 229 -2.93 -13.33 -10.61
C ALA A 229 -2.76 -13.10 -12.10
N LEU A 230 -3.30 -13.99 -12.93
CA LEU A 230 -3.31 -13.81 -14.38
C LEU A 230 -4.54 -12.99 -14.78
N MET A 231 -4.29 -11.88 -15.46
CA MET A 231 -5.35 -11.07 -16.04
C MET A 231 -5.86 -11.67 -17.36
N GLN A 232 -7.09 -11.33 -17.75
CA GLN A 232 -7.69 -11.86 -18.98
C GLN A 232 -6.97 -11.42 -20.27
N ASP A 233 -6.21 -10.34 -20.21
CA ASP A 233 -5.34 -9.90 -21.32
C ASP A 233 -3.97 -10.60 -21.31
N GLY A 234 -3.80 -11.63 -20.47
CA GLY A 234 -2.58 -12.43 -20.37
C GLY A 234 -1.46 -11.79 -19.54
N LYS A 235 -1.70 -10.64 -18.90
CA LYS A 235 -0.70 -9.99 -18.06
C LYS A 235 -0.77 -10.51 -16.62
N ALA A 236 0.39 -10.62 -15.97
CA ALA A 236 0.46 -10.87 -14.54
C ALA A 236 0.11 -9.60 -13.77
N LEU A 237 -0.74 -9.76 -12.73
CA LEU A 237 -1.08 -8.72 -11.78
C LEU A 237 -0.51 -9.10 -10.41
N GLN A 238 0.42 -8.31 -9.89
CA GLN A 238 0.90 -8.47 -8.52
C GLN A 238 -0.26 -8.22 -7.55
N ALA A 239 -0.63 -9.26 -6.82
CA ALA A 239 -1.79 -9.24 -5.93
C ALA A 239 -1.41 -8.95 -4.48
N GLY A 240 -0.24 -9.33 -4.07
CA GLY A 240 0.32 -9.06 -2.74
C GLY A 240 1.81 -9.35 -2.72
N THR A 241 2.51 -8.73 -1.77
CA THR A 241 3.94 -8.92 -1.57
C THR A 241 4.27 -9.06 -0.10
N SER A 242 5.33 -9.80 0.18
CA SER A 242 5.94 -9.94 1.48
C SER A 242 7.46 -9.84 1.32
N HIS A 243 8.08 -8.88 2.03
CA HIS A 243 9.47 -8.53 1.85
C HIS A 243 10.29 -8.91 3.07
N PHE A 244 11.36 -9.65 2.86
CA PHE A 244 12.39 -9.83 3.86
C PHE A 244 13.42 -8.71 3.72
N LEU A 245 13.41 -7.75 4.65
CA LEU A 245 14.22 -6.53 4.55
C LEU A 245 15.64 -6.71 5.10
N GLY A 246 15.95 -7.85 5.72
CA GLY A 246 17.23 -8.03 6.39
C GLY A 246 17.42 -7.02 7.53
N GLN A 247 18.56 -6.40 7.64
CA GLN A 247 18.86 -5.39 8.66
C GLN A 247 18.89 -3.96 8.09
N ASN A 248 18.45 -3.77 6.85
CA ASN A 248 18.70 -2.52 6.14
C ASN A 248 17.99 -1.33 6.82
N PHE A 249 16.73 -1.48 7.17
CA PHE A 249 15.96 -0.43 7.84
C PHE A 249 16.39 -0.24 9.30
N ALA A 250 16.63 -1.32 10.03
CA ALA A 250 17.12 -1.25 11.40
C ALA A 250 18.47 -0.49 11.51
N LYS A 251 19.36 -0.70 10.56
CA LYS A 251 20.65 0.02 10.48
C LYS A 251 20.45 1.49 10.10
N ALA A 252 19.55 1.79 9.17
CA ALA A 252 19.27 3.16 8.75
C ALA A 252 18.68 4.01 9.89
N THR A 253 17.88 3.40 10.76
CA THR A 253 17.24 4.08 11.90
C THR A 253 18.05 3.99 13.20
N PHE A 254 19.25 3.42 13.17
CA PHE A 254 20.12 3.24 14.35
C PHE A 254 19.44 2.46 15.50
N ILE A 255 18.59 1.48 15.17
CA ILE A 255 18.09 0.55 16.17
C ILE A 255 19.22 -0.41 16.51
N PHE A 256 19.78 -0.25 17.68
CA PHE A 256 20.90 -1.07 18.16
C PHE A 256 20.52 -1.73 19.47
N ILE A 257 20.40 -3.07 19.48
CA ILE A 257 20.23 -3.85 20.70
C ILE A 257 21.61 -4.38 21.12
N PRO A 258 22.15 -3.92 22.27
CA PRO A 258 23.38 -4.48 22.80
C PRO A 258 23.18 -5.99 23.08
N PHE A 259 24.14 -6.82 22.67
CA PHE A 259 24.19 -8.27 22.92
C PHE A 259 23.35 -9.22 22.05
N SER A 260 22.69 -8.77 21.00
CA SER A 260 22.19 -9.69 19.99
C SER A 260 22.92 -9.52 18.67
N ASN A 261 23.46 -10.62 18.11
CA ASN A 261 24.00 -10.65 16.75
C ASN A 261 22.89 -10.50 15.68
N ALA A 262 21.69 -10.12 16.09
CA ALA A 262 20.52 -10.24 15.28
C ALA A 262 19.42 -9.24 15.66
N LEU A 263 19.51 -8.01 15.24
CA LEU A 263 18.31 -7.31 14.82
C LEU A 263 18.12 -7.65 13.36
N SER A 264 17.54 -8.78 13.11
CA SER A 264 17.04 -9.03 11.77
C SER A 264 15.54 -8.80 11.81
N CYS A 265 15.11 -7.61 11.43
CA CYS A 265 14.41 -7.43 10.21
C CYS A 265 12.93 -7.38 10.22
N SER A 266 12.51 -6.39 9.64
CA SER A 266 11.14 -6.10 9.29
C SER A 266 10.72 -6.94 8.09
N ASN A 267 9.47 -7.24 8.09
CA ASN A 267 8.75 -7.65 6.92
C ASN A 267 7.75 -6.55 6.59
N LEU A 268 7.74 -6.14 5.35
CA LEU A 268 6.74 -5.26 4.79
C LEU A 268 5.79 -6.11 3.96
N PHE A 269 4.49 -6.02 4.27
CA PHE A 269 3.46 -6.68 3.50
C PHE A 269 2.44 -5.66 3.03
N TRP A 270 2.00 -5.78 1.82
CA TRP A 270 0.87 -4.98 1.37
C TRP A 270 0.00 -5.73 0.38
N ILE A 271 -1.28 -5.53 0.55
CA ILE A 271 -2.32 -5.88 -0.40
C ILE A 271 -3.16 -4.64 -0.64
N SER A 272 -3.46 -4.33 -1.88
CA SER A 272 -4.31 -3.20 -2.19
C SER A 272 -5.68 -3.66 -2.68
N LEU A 273 -6.65 -2.78 -2.54
CA LEU A 273 -8.01 -2.96 -3.08
C LEU A 273 -8.03 -3.27 -4.59
N PHE A 274 -6.94 -2.97 -5.28
CA PHE A 274 -6.80 -3.13 -6.72
C PHE A 274 -7.07 -4.54 -7.22
N VAL A 275 -6.57 -5.53 -6.51
CA VAL A 275 -6.53 -6.90 -6.97
C VAL A 275 -7.89 -7.56 -6.93
N CYS A 276 -8.65 -7.25 -5.90
CA CYS A 276 -9.84 -8.00 -5.57
C CYS A 276 -11.07 -7.56 -6.35
N LEU A 277 -11.20 -6.28 -6.62
CA LEU A 277 -12.32 -5.78 -7.44
C LEU A 277 -12.23 -6.21 -8.90
N TYR A 278 -11.03 -6.34 -9.42
CA TYR A 278 -10.81 -6.78 -10.78
C TYR A 278 -11.40 -8.18 -11.06
N LEU A 279 -11.32 -9.07 -10.10
CA LEU A 279 -11.74 -10.47 -10.25
C LEU A 279 -13.21 -10.71 -9.88
N ILE A 280 -13.75 -9.99 -8.91
CA ILE A 280 -15.19 -10.02 -8.60
C ILE A 280 -16.02 -9.57 -9.83
N ILE A 281 -15.52 -8.57 -10.54
CA ILE A 281 -16.12 -8.12 -11.81
C ILE A 281 -16.08 -9.23 -12.86
N LEU A 282 -15.05 -10.07 -12.86
CA LEU A 282 -14.92 -11.17 -13.81
C LEU A 282 -15.89 -12.33 -13.54
N PHE A 283 -16.10 -12.72 -12.29
CA PHE A 283 -16.93 -13.89 -11.93
C PHE A 283 -18.43 -13.61 -12.00
N LYS A 284 -18.89 -12.42 -11.60
CA LYS A 284 -20.34 -12.10 -11.64
C LYS A 284 -20.94 -11.92 -13.03
N ILE A 285 -20.12 -11.74 -14.06
CA ILE A 285 -20.58 -11.48 -15.44
C ILE A 285 -20.46 -12.72 -16.32
N SER A 286 -19.71 -13.73 -15.91
CA SER A 286 -19.59 -15.00 -16.66
C SER A 286 -20.76 -15.96 -16.46
N GLY A 287 -21.78 -15.62 -15.68
CA GLY A 287 -23.04 -16.37 -15.62
C GLY A 287 -22.96 -17.73 -14.90
N LEU A 288 -22.03 -17.89 -13.94
CA LEU A 288 -21.99 -19.01 -13.00
C LEU A 288 -22.39 -18.58 -11.60
#